data_62b2c7741146e8c57463b6fd22987a97
#
_entry.id   62b2c7741146e8c57463b6fd22987a97
#
_cell.length_a   1.000
_cell.length_b   1.000
_cell.length_c   1.000
_cell.angle_alpha   90.00
_cell.angle_beta   90.00
_cell.angle_gamma   90.00
#
_symmetry.space_group_name_H-M   'P 1'
#
loop_
_entity.id
_entity.type
_entity.pdbx_description
1 polymer ?
#
loop_
_entity_poly.entity_id
_entity_poly.type
_entity_poly.pdbx_seq_one_letter_code
_entity_poly.pdbx_strand_id
1 'polypeptide(L)'
;GNNFYEKWLDKTMTYSSALFDNKNTNLSDAQFNKYRKIAETLSLDSNSKTLEIGCGWGGFSSFVAKNYNCSVDAITISKEQYEYASEKIQNEGLSEKVSVIFRDYRDIKKKYSNIVSIEMFEAVGKKYWHNYFDTIRNSLYDGGMAALQVITIDEQKAKDYQNRPDFIQQYIFPGGMLPTKKQFEYSAKHVGFCLLYTSDAADEV
;
A
#
# COMPACT_ATOMS: atom_id res chain seq x y z
N GLY A 1 -14.63 -4.95 12.74
CA GLY A 1 -15.29 -5.30 11.48
C GLY A 1 -15.61 -4.05 10.67
N ASN A 2 -16.06 -4.18 9.42
CA ASN A 2 -16.31 -3.07 8.47
C ASN A 2 -17.18 -1.97 9.06
N ASN A 3 -18.28 -2.32 9.74
CA ASN A 3 -19.19 -1.35 10.39
C ASN A 3 -18.52 -0.40 11.41
N PHE A 4 -17.38 -0.78 11.96
CA PHE A 4 -16.61 0.11 12.83
C PHE A 4 -15.85 1.15 12.00
N TYR A 5 -15.20 0.71 10.94
CA TYR A 5 -14.40 1.59 10.08
C TYR A 5 -15.24 2.56 9.26
N GLU A 6 -16.42 2.15 8.78
CA GLU A 6 -17.38 3.01 8.07
C GLU A 6 -17.84 4.25 8.85
N LYS A 7 -17.73 4.21 10.19
CA LYS A 7 -18.17 5.31 11.05
C LYS A 7 -17.19 6.49 11.10
N TRP A 8 -15.93 6.29 10.73
CA TRP A 8 -14.89 7.31 10.87
C TRP A 8 -13.91 7.40 9.71
N LEU A 9 -13.87 6.40 8.80
CA LEU A 9 -13.19 6.54 7.53
C LEU A 9 -14.03 7.38 6.57
N ASP A 10 -13.37 7.93 5.56
CA ASP A 10 -14.04 8.61 4.47
C ASP A 10 -14.75 7.63 3.52
N LYS A 11 -15.48 8.16 2.52
CA LYS A 11 -16.20 7.35 1.53
C LYS A 11 -15.32 6.39 0.70
N THR A 12 -14.01 6.60 0.66
CA THR A 12 -13.09 5.69 -0.03
C THR A 12 -12.75 4.46 0.80
N MET A 13 -13.12 4.45 2.08
CA MET A 13 -12.75 3.41 3.05
C MET A 13 -11.24 3.20 3.11
N THR A 14 -10.47 4.28 3.08
CA THR A 14 -9.01 4.21 3.09
C THR A 14 -8.46 4.33 4.51
N TYR A 15 -7.84 3.27 4.98
CA TYR A 15 -7.20 3.19 6.31
C TYR A 15 -5.69 3.41 6.20
N SER A 16 -5.31 4.58 5.70
CA SER A 16 -3.91 5.01 5.59
C SER A 16 -3.84 6.52 5.49
N SER A 17 -2.67 7.09 5.73
CA SER A 17 -2.42 8.53 5.67
C SER A 17 -2.79 9.10 4.31
N ALA A 18 -3.35 10.29 4.29
CA ALA A 18 -3.77 11.01 3.09
C ALA A 18 -2.77 12.13 2.74
N LEU A 19 -2.81 12.61 1.51
CA LEU A 19 -2.00 13.73 1.03
C LEU A 19 -2.87 14.98 0.90
N PHE A 20 -2.68 15.93 1.81
CA PHE A 20 -3.43 17.19 1.85
C PHE A 20 -2.67 18.26 1.08
N ASP A 21 -3.27 18.83 0.03
CA ASP A 21 -2.67 19.93 -0.72
C ASP A 21 -2.71 21.25 0.07
N ASN A 22 -3.72 21.40 0.91
CA ASN A 22 -3.91 22.59 1.76
C ASN A 22 -4.88 22.30 2.90
N LYS A 23 -5.02 23.26 3.84
CA LYS A 23 -5.86 23.12 5.05
C LYS A 23 -7.36 22.98 4.79
N ASN A 24 -7.83 23.29 3.58
CA ASN A 24 -9.26 23.21 3.21
C ASN A 24 -9.59 21.90 2.46
N THR A 25 -8.60 21.07 2.14
CA THR A 25 -8.80 19.79 1.48
C THR A 25 -9.53 18.83 2.43
N ASN A 26 -10.65 18.27 2.02
CA ASN A 26 -11.32 17.23 2.81
C ASN A 26 -10.60 15.88 2.71
N LEU A 27 -10.87 14.96 3.62
CA LEU A 27 -10.16 13.68 3.70
C LEU A 27 -10.29 12.84 2.42
N SER A 28 -11.48 12.80 1.80
CA SER A 28 -11.66 12.03 0.56
C SER A 28 -10.81 12.57 -0.59
N ASP A 29 -10.76 13.89 -0.74
CA ASP A 29 -9.93 14.51 -1.79
C ASP A 29 -8.45 14.32 -1.50
N ALA A 30 -8.04 14.40 -0.24
CA ALA A 30 -6.67 14.10 0.18
C ALA A 30 -6.28 12.63 -0.08
N GLN A 31 -7.21 11.68 0.09
CA GLN A 31 -6.99 10.28 -0.29
C GLN A 31 -6.84 10.13 -1.82
N PHE A 32 -7.67 10.83 -2.61
CA PHE A 32 -7.53 10.83 -4.07
C PHE A 32 -6.23 11.49 -4.54
N ASN A 33 -5.76 12.54 -3.88
CA ASN A 33 -4.46 13.17 -4.17
C ASN A 33 -3.32 12.18 -3.97
N LYS A 34 -3.33 11.43 -2.87
CA LYS A 34 -2.37 10.34 -2.64
C LYS A 34 -2.40 9.30 -3.75
N TYR A 35 -3.57 8.82 -4.12
CA TYR A 35 -3.71 7.82 -5.18
C TYR A 35 -3.20 8.34 -6.53
N ARG A 36 -3.52 9.60 -6.86
CA ARG A 36 -3.03 10.27 -8.05
C ARG A 36 -1.51 10.37 -8.05
N LYS A 37 -0.92 10.82 -6.95
CA LYS A 37 0.54 10.92 -6.80
C LYS A 37 1.24 9.58 -7.04
N ILE A 38 0.72 8.49 -6.46
CA ILE A 38 1.24 7.13 -6.67
C ILE A 38 1.10 6.73 -8.15
N ALA A 39 -0.07 6.91 -8.74
CA ALA A 39 -0.34 6.54 -10.12
C ALA A 39 0.55 7.30 -11.13
N GLU A 40 0.74 8.60 -10.92
CA GLU A 40 1.60 9.45 -11.75
C GLU A 40 3.09 9.08 -11.58
N THR A 41 3.54 8.82 -10.35
CA THR A 41 4.91 8.36 -10.07
C THR A 41 5.22 7.05 -10.81
N LEU A 42 4.25 6.15 -10.90
CA LEU A 42 4.38 4.89 -11.64
C LEU A 42 4.05 5.01 -13.13
N SER A 43 3.62 6.18 -13.59
CA SER A 43 3.16 6.41 -14.98
C SER A 43 2.10 5.39 -15.42
N LEU A 44 1.10 5.14 -14.55
CA LEU A 44 0.05 4.16 -14.83
C LEU A 44 -0.80 4.55 -16.04
N ASP A 45 -1.09 3.59 -16.89
CA ASP A 45 -1.92 3.74 -18.10
C ASP A 45 -2.75 2.46 -18.37
N SER A 46 -3.45 2.42 -19.50
CA SER A 46 -4.28 1.30 -19.92
C SER A 46 -3.51 0.00 -20.23
N ASN A 47 -2.20 0.05 -20.40
CA ASN A 47 -1.32 -1.10 -20.65
C ASN A 47 -0.72 -1.63 -19.35
N SER A 48 -0.84 -0.87 -18.27
CA SER A 48 -0.26 -1.21 -16.97
C SER A 48 -0.94 -2.43 -16.37
N LYS A 49 -0.12 -3.40 -15.98
CA LYS A 49 -0.51 -4.57 -15.17
C LYS A 49 0.00 -4.33 -13.76
N THR A 50 -0.89 -3.92 -12.88
CA THR A 50 -0.55 -3.49 -11.52
C THR A 50 -0.93 -4.56 -10.51
N LEU A 51 -0.06 -4.80 -9.54
CA LEU A 51 -0.37 -5.54 -8.33
C LEU A 51 -0.50 -4.57 -7.17
N GLU A 52 -1.61 -4.62 -6.44
CA GLU A 52 -1.75 -3.94 -5.15
C GLU A 52 -1.62 -4.95 -4.01
N ILE A 53 -0.57 -4.80 -3.17
CA ILE A 53 -0.33 -5.66 -2.01
C ILE A 53 -0.94 -5.01 -0.78
N GLY A 54 -1.97 -5.66 -0.20
CA GLY A 54 -2.73 -5.10 0.92
C GLY A 54 -3.76 -4.08 0.45
N CYS A 55 -4.67 -4.50 -0.41
CA CYS A 55 -5.63 -3.59 -1.07
C CYS A 55 -6.69 -2.98 -0.12
N GLY A 56 -6.74 -3.37 1.14
CA GLY A 56 -7.76 -2.90 2.07
C GLY A 56 -9.17 -3.12 1.50
N TRP A 57 -9.97 -2.08 1.49
CA TRP A 57 -11.34 -2.09 0.95
C TRP A 57 -11.41 -1.68 -0.53
N GLY A 58 -10.28 -1.75 -1.27
CA GLY A 58 -10.22 -1.55 -2.72
C GLY A 58 -10.25 -0.09 -3.19
N GLY A 59 -9.89 0.86 -2.31
CA GLY A 59 -9.91 2.29 -2.64
C GLY A 59 -8.98 2.67 -3.78
N PHE A 60 -7.69 2.31 -3.67
CA PHE A 60 -6.70 2.60 -4.70
C PHE A 60 -7.00 1.84 -6.01
N SER A 61 -7.27 0.53 -5.94
CA SER A 61 -7.58 -0.29 -7.13
C SER A 61 -8.76 0.27 -7.92
N SER A 62 -9.86 0.65 -7.24
CA SER A 62 -11.02 1.29 -7.85
C SER A 62 -10.63 2.62 -8.52
N PHE A 63 -9.88 3.47 -7.81
CA PHE A 63 -9.45 4.76 -8.32
C PHE A 63 -8.62 4.65 -9.60
N VAL A 64 -7.59 3.80 -9.63
CA VAL A 64 -6.71 3.70 -10.79
C VAL A 64 -7.37 2.99 -11.97
N ALA A 65 -8.25 2.02 -11.75
CA ALA A 65 -9.02 1.41 -12.81
C ALA A 65 -9.96 2.41 -13.50
N LYS A 66 -10.60 3.31 -12.73
CA LYS A 66 -11.49 4.36 -13.27
C LYS A 66 -10.74 5.45 -14.01
N ASN A 67 -9.64 5.93 -13.47
CA ASN A 67 -8.98 7.14 -13.95
C ASN A 67 -7.85 6.88 -14.96
N TYR A 68 -7.20 5.72 -14.87
CA TYR A 68 -6.05 5.35 -15.73
C TYR A 68 -6.35 4.12 -16.59
N ASN A 69 -7.53 3.51 -16.43
CA ASN A 69 -7.97 2.34 -17.19
C ASN A 69 -6.99 1.14 -17.12
N CYS A 70 -6.14 1.08 -16.10
CA CYS A 70 -5.17 0.00 -15.90
C CYS A 70 -5.82 -1.27 -15.33
N SER A 71 -5.17 -2.40 -15.51
CA SER A 71 -5.58 -3.67 -14.90
C SER A 71 -4.90 -3.85 -13.54
N VAL A 72 -5.66 -4.29 -12.53
CA VAL A 72 -5.17 -4.45 -11.16
C VAL A 72 -5.52 -5.82 -10.61
N ASP A 73 -4.50 -6.58 -10.16
CA ASP A 73 -4.68 -7.69 -9.22
C ASP A 73 -4.53 -7.11 -7.80
N ALA A 74 -5.61 -7.07 -7.04
CA ALA A 74 -5.67 -6.48 -5.70
C ALA A 74 -5.73 -7.58 -4.64
N ILE A 75 -4.67 -7.76 -3.85
CA ILE A 75 -4.58 -8.86 -2.90
C ILE A 75 -4.76 -8.42 -1.46
N THR A 76 -5.42 -9.24 -0.66
CA THR A 76 -5.54 -9.11 0.80
C THR A 76 -5.60 -10.47 1.48
N ILE A 77 -5.19 -10.54 2.74
CA ILE A 77 -5.35 -11.72 3.61
C ILE A 77 -6.52 -11.59 4.59
N SER A 78 -7.23 -10.46 4.60
CA SER A 78 -8.45 -10.28 5.39
C SER A 78 -9.66 -10.69 4.57
N LYS A 79 -10.43 -11.66 5.09
CA LYS A 79 -11.65 -12.12 4.46
C LYS A 79 -12.69 -11.00 4.34
N GLU A 80 -12.83 -10.19 5.38
CA GLU A 80 -13.76 -9.07 5.42
C GLU A 80 -13.42 -7.99 4.39
N GLN A 81 -12.14 -7.69 4.20
CA GLN A 81 -11.68 -6.75 3.16
C GLN A 81 -11.91 -7.33 1.77
N TYR A 82 -11.61 -8.61 1.58
CA TYR A 82 -11.83 -9.30 0.30
C TYR A 82 -13.30 -9.26 -0.12
N GLU A 83 -14.22 -9.61 0.78
CA GLU A 83 -15.66 -9.61 0.50
C GLU A 83 -16.14 -8.20 0.16
N TYR A 84 -15.81 -7.21 0.97
CA TYR A 84 -16.18 -5.82 0.75
C TYR A 84 -15.59 -5.25 -0.55
N ALA A 85 -14.28 -5.42 -0.78
CA ALA A 85 -13.64 -4.92 -1.98
C ALA A 85 -14.20 -5.57 -3.26
N SER A 86 -14.49 -6.88 -3.22
CA SER A 86 -15.09 -7.59 -4.34
C SER A 86 -16.47 -7.06 -4.68
N GLU A 87 -17.33 -6.86 -3.68
CA GLU A 87 -18.66 -6.27 -3.86
C GLU A 87 -18.56 -4.83 -4.40
N LYS A 88 -17.67 -4.00 -3.84
CA LYS A 88 -17.44 -2.64 -4.31
C LYS A 88 -17.03 -2.61 -5.79
N ILE A 89 -16.05 -3.42 -6.18
CA ILE A 89 -15.57 -3.49 -7.57
C ILE A 89 -16.66 -3.93 -8.52
N GLN A 90 -17.48 -4.89 -8.13
CA GLN A 90 -18.63 -5.34 -8.90
C GLN A 90 -19.69 -4.24 -9.05
N ASN A 91 -20.08 -3.58 -7.96
CA ASN A 91 -21.08 -2.50 -7.96
C ASN A 91 -20.61 -1.28 -8.76
N GLU A 92 -19.32 -1.04 -8.86
CA GLU A 92 -18.72 0.02 -9.66
C GLU A 92 -18.51 -0.36 -11.15
N GLY A 93 -18.83 -1.60 -11.55
CA GLY A 93 -18.68 -2.09 -12.92
C GLY A 93 -17.22 -2.27 -13.36
N LEU A 94 -16.31 -2.52 -12.41
CA LEU A 94 -14.86 -2.59 -12.64
C LEU A 94 -14.30 -4.01 -12.72
N SER A 95 -15.15 -5.04 -12.70
CA SER A 95 -14.72 -6.47 -12.64
C SER A 95 -13.84 -6.91 -13.81
N GLU A 96 -13.95 -6.24 -14.97
CA GLU A 96 -13.08 -6.48 -16.13
C GLU A 96 -11.66 -5.94 -15.96
N LYS A 97 -11.45 -5.00 -15.01
CA LYS A 97 -10.17 -4.32 -14.77
C LYS A 97 -9.53 -4.71 -13.44
N VAL A 98 -10.32 -4.97 -12.43
CA VAL A 98 -9.84 -5.24 -11.07
C VAL A 98 -10.23 -6.65 -10.65
N SER A 99 -9.22 -7.47 -10.35
CA SER A 99 -9.39 -8.78 -9.72
C SER A 99 -9.03 -8.68 -8.25
N VAL A 100 -10.02 -8.74 -7.37
CA VAL A 100 -9.76 -8.84 -5.92
C VAL A 100 -9.47 -10.31 -5.60
N ILE A 101 -8.35 -10.57 -4.90
CA ILE A 101 -7.85 -11.92 -4.67
C ILE A 101 -7.54 -12.11 -3.18
N PHE A 102 -8.14 -13.11 -2.55
CA PHE A 102 -7.78 -13.53 -1.20
C PHE A 102 -6.47 -14.33 -1.24
N ARG A 103 -5.34 -13.67 -0.95
CA ARG A 103 -4.01 -14.25 -1.10
C ARG A 103 -2.96 -13.55 -0.24
N ASP A 104 -2.03 -14.34 0.28
CA ASP A 104 -0.80 -13.84 0.88
C ASP A 104 0.17 -13.37 -0.23
N TYR A 105 0.85 -12.23 -0.01
CA TYR A 105 1.83 -11.69 -0.97
C TYR A 105 2.98 -12.68 -1.24
N ARG A 106 3.30 -13.55 -0.30
CA ARG A 106 4.35 -14.58 -0.43
C ARG A 106 4.03 -15.65 -1.48
N ASP A 107 2.76 -15.78 -1.85
CA ASP A 107 2.27 -16.76 -2.83
C ASP A 107 2.09 -16.19 -4.24
N ILE A 108 2.60 -15.00 -4.50
CA ILE A 108 2.55 -14.38 -5.83
C ILE A 108 3.43 -15.17 -6.79
N LYS A 109 2.83 -15.55 -7.93
CA LYS A 109 3.51 -16.31 -9.00
C LYS A 109 3.62 -15.52 -10.31
N LYS A 110 2.79 -14.50 -10.47
CA LYS A 110 2.74 -13.66 -11.68
C LYS A 110 3.76 -12.54 -11.60
N LYS A 111 4.06 -11.95 -12.78
CA LYS A 111 4.83 -10.72 -12.90
C LYS A 111 3.94 -9.57 -13.34
N TYR A 112 4.34 -8.37 -12.92
CA TYR A 112 3.61 -7.12 -13.12
C TYR A 112 4.54 -6.03 -13.64
N SER A 113 3.98 -5.04 -14.34
CA SER A 113 4.72 -3.83 -14.71
C SER A 113 4.90 -2.88 -13.51
N ASN A 114 3.90 -2.88 -12.62
CA ASN A 114 3.89 -2.00 -11.46
C ASN A 114 3.41 -2.75 -10.22
N ILE A 115 4.01 -2.43 -9.06
CA ILE A 115 3.55 -2.93 -7.77
C ILE A 115 3.31 -1.73 -6.85
N VAL A 116 2.18 -1.75 -6.13
CA VAL A 116 1.81 -0.75 -5.14
C VAL A 116 1.56 -1.43 -3.81
N SER A 117 2.03 -0.82 -2.72
CA SER A 117 1.70 -1.23 -1.37
C SER A 117 1.61 0.00 -0.48
N ILE A 118 0.45 0.18 0.16
CA ILE A 118 0.13 1.38 0.95
C ILE A 118 -0.08 0.97 2.40
N GLU A 119 0.86 1.36 3.27
CA GLU A 119 0.84 1.10 4.73
C GLU A 119 0.52 -0.36 5.08
N MET A 120 1.19 -1.29 4.41
CA MET A 120 1.13 -2.72 4.69
C MET A 120 2.46 -3.26 5.26
N PHE A 121 3.59 -2.63 4.90
CA PHE A 121 4.93 -3.07 5.31
C PHE A 121 5.08 -3.13 6.83
N GLU A 122 4.41 -2.26 7.56
CA GLU A 122 4.39 -2.19 9.01
C GLU A 122 3.91 -3.49 9.67
N ALA A 123 3.04 -4.24 8.98
CA ALA A 123 2.53 -5.52 9.45
C ALA A 123 3.45 -6.71 9.13
N VAL A 124 4.50 -6.51 8.32
CA VAL A 124 5.39 -7.62 7.87
C VAL A 124 6.29 -8.15 8.96
N GLY A 125 6.66 -7.33 9.94
CA GLY A 125 7.62 -7.69 10.97
C GLY A 125 9.08 -7.79 10.47
N LYS A 126 10.02 -7.31 11.30
CA LYS A 126 11.42 -7.06 10.89
C LYS A 126 12.12 -8.27 10.27
N LYS A 127 11.90 -9.47 10.80
CA LYS A 127 12.55 -10.70 10.30
C LYS A 127 12.17 -11.09 8.87
N TYR A 128 11.07 -10.53 8.34
CA TYR A 128 10.56 -10.84 7.01
C TYR A 128 10.74 -9.70 6.00
N TRP A 129 11.35 -8.58 6.38
CA TRP A 129 11.54 -7.43 5.48
C TRP A 129 12.30 -7.81 4.21
N HIS A 130 13.35 -8.63 4.33
CA HIS A 130 14.08 -9.13 3.16
C HIS A 130 13.16 -9.93 2.21
N ASN A 131 12.41 -10.89 2.75
CA ASN A 131 11.48 -11.69 1.95
C ASN A 131 10.40 -10.84 1.25
N TYR A 132 9.94 -9.77 1.92
CA TYR A 132 8.97 -8.85 1.33
C TYR A 132 9.54 -8.15 0.09
N PHE A 133 10.73 -7.58 0.19
CA PHE A 133 11.39 -6.94 -0.94
C PHE A 133 11.79 -7.93 -2.03
N ASP A 134 12.27 -9.12 -1.69
CA ASP A 134 12.53 -10.19 -2.65
C ASP A 134 11.27 -10.59 -3.42
N THR A 135 10.15 -10.71 -2.73
CA THR A 135 8.87 -11.03 -3.38
C THR A 135 8.47 -9.93 -4.35
N ILE A 136 8.56 -8.67 -3.97
CA ILE A 136 8.28 -7.53 -4.87
C ILE A 136 9.23 -7.58 -6.08
N ARG A 137 10.54 -7.73 -5.85
CA ARG A 137 11.55 -7.77 -6.92
C ARG A 137 11.27 -8.89 -7.93
N ASN A 138 10.96 -10.08 -7.42
CA ASN A 138 10.69 -11.26 -8.25
C ASN A 138 9.35 -11.19 -8.98
N SER A 139 8.40 -10.39 -8.48
CA SER A 139 7.08 -10.17 -9.08
C SER A 139 7.04 -9.00 -10.06
N LEU A 140 8.14 -8.28 -10.27
CA LEU A 140 8.24 -7.26 -11.30
C LEU A 140 8.83 -7.81 -12.60
N TYR A 141 8.35 -7.32 -13.74
CA TYR A 141 9.09 -7.43 -15.00
C TYR A 141 10.40 -6.63 -14.92
N ASP A 142 11.34 -6.92 -15.81
CA ASP A 142 12.53 -6.09 -15.96
C ASP A 142 12.12 -4.66 -16.38
N GLY A 143 12.66 -3.68 -15.67
CA GLY A 143 12.25 -2.27 -15.82
C GLY A 143 10.94 -1.92 -15.12
N GLY A 144 10.27 -2.86 -14.46
CA GLY A 144 9.07 -2.59 -13.68
C GLY A 144 9.35 -1.75 -12.42
N MET A 145 8.34 -1.03 -11.94
CA MET A 145 8.46 -0.11 -10.80
C MET A 145 7.56 -0.51 -9.64
N ALA A 146 8.01 -0.19 -8.41
CA ALA A 146 7.20 -0.32 -7.21
C ALA A 146 7.06 1.03 -6.50
N ALA A 147 5.86 1.37 -6.06
CA ALA A 147 5.57 2.48 -5.16
C ALA A 147 5.10 1.96 -3.81
N LEU A 148 5.81 2.32 -2.76
CA LEU A 148 5.55 1.85 -1.40
C LEU A 148 5.35 3.07 -0.49
N GLN A 149 4.16 3.18 0.11
CA GLN A 149 3.90 4.13 1.19
C GLN A 149 4.09 3.40 2.52
N VAL A 150 4.90 3.95 3.42
CA VAL A 150 5.28 3.30 4.67
C VAL A 150 5.38 4.33 5.78
N ILE A 151 4.85 4.01 6.95
CA ILE A 151 5.07 4.78 8.17
C ILE A 151 6.46 4.45 8.70
N THR A 152 7.27 5.48 8.93
CA THR A 152 8.62 5.33 9.48
C THR A 152 8.72 5.89 10.88
N ILE A 153 9.69 5.40 11.65
CA ILE A 153 10.04 5.93 12.96
C ILE A 153 11.38 6.66 12.90
N ASP A 154 11.51 7.69 13.73
CA ASP A 154 12.77 8.43 13.87
C ASP A 154 13.93 7.51 14.29
N GLU A 155 15.11 7.73 13.72
CA GLU A 155 16.33 6.94 13.98
C GLU A 155 16.68 6.88 15.48
N GLN A 156 16.48 7.98 16.19
CA GLN A 156 16.82 8.06 17.61
C GLN A 156 15.87 7.24 18.49
N LYS A 157 14.60 7.11 18.05
CA LYS A 157 13.56 6.36 18.78
C LYS A 157 13.53 4.87 18.43
N ALA A 158 14.12 4.49 17.29
CA ALA A 158 14.00 3.14 16.74
C ALA A 158 14.48 2.03 17.69
N LYS A 159 15.56 2.24 18.42
CA LYS A 159 16.12 1.26 19.35
C LYS A 159 15.18 0.96 20.51
N ASP A 160 14.62 1.99 21.11
CA ASP A 160 13.69 1.82 22.24
C ASP A 160 12.37 1.21 21.76
N TYR A 161 11.84 1.66 20.62
CA TYR A 161 10.64 1.13 19.99
C TYR A 161 10.77 -0.38 19.66
N GLN A 162 11.92 -0.82 19.16
CA GLN A 162 12.16 -2.23 18.83
C GLN A 162 12.28 -3.14 20.06
N ASN A 163 12.71 -2.60 21.20
CA ASN A 163 12.96 -3.35 22.42
C ASN A 163 11.80 -3.27 23.44
N ARG A 164 10.90 -2.32 23.29
CA ARG A 164 9.75 -2.08 24.20
C ARG A 164 8.49 -1.92 23.38
N PRO A 165 7.77 -3.04 23.11
CA PRO A 165 6.51 -2.97 22.38
C PRO A 165 5.53 -1.99 23.03
N ASP A 166 5.01 -1.07 22.25
CA ASP A 166 3.98 -0.11 22.67
C ASP A 166 2.58 -0.71 22.63
N PHE A 167 1.58 0.09 22.98
CA PHE A 167 0.17 -0.32 22.94
C PHE A 167 -0.27 -0.78 21.54
N ILE A 168 0.19 -0.11 20.50
CA ILE A 168 -0.16 -0.42 19.10
C ILE A 168 0.38 -1.79 18.71
N GLN A 169 1.66 -2.06 19.02
CA GLN A 169 2.30 -3.35 18.72
C GLN A 169 1.72 -4.51 19.55
N GLN A 170 1.20 -4.23 20.75
CA GLN A 170 0.67 -5.28 21.62
C GLN A 170 -0.79 -5.62 21.29
N TYR A 171 -1.63 -4.62 20.98
CA TYR A 171 -3.08 -4.79 20.96
C TYR A 171 -3.74 -4.48 19.63
N ILE A 172 -3.12 -3.67 18.77
CA ILE A 172 -3.73 -3.24 17.50
C ILE A 172 -3.11 -4.00 16.32
N PHE A 173 -1.78 -4.01 16.23
CA PHE A 173 -1.03 -4.71 15.19
C PHE A 173 0.03 -5.63 15.80
N PRO A 174 -0.37 -6.78 16.39
CA PRO A 174 0.58 -7.70 17.03
C PRO A 174 1.64 -8.18 16.04
N GLY A 175 2.93 -7.96 16.41
CA GLY A 175 4.07 -8.28 15.55
C GLY A 175 4.42 -7.23 14.51
N GLY A 176 3.66 -6.14 14.43
CA GLY A 176 3.97 -4.99 13.57
C GLY A 176 5.27 -4.30 13.99
N MET A 177 5.97 -3.71 13.01
CA MET A 177 7.24 -3.04 13.23
C MET A 177 7.45 -1.91 12.23
N LEU A 178 7.58 -0.68 12.75
CA LEU A 178 7.94 0.47 11.94
C LEU A 178 9.44 0.43 11.62
N PRO A 179 9.85 0.57 10.36
CA PRO A 179 11.23 0.76 9.99
C PRO A 179 11.66 2.21 10.24
N THR A 180 12.96 2.45 10.39
CA THR A 180 13.47 3.78 10.08
C THR A 180 13.58 3.96 8.55
N LYS A 181 13.63 5.21 8.07
CA LYS A 181 13.86 5.51 6.65
C LYS A 181 15.09 4.77 6.12
N LYS A 182 16.21 4.82 6.85
CA LYS A 182 17.46 4.13 6.46
C LYS A 182 17.30 2.61 6.40
N GLN A 183 16.61 2.00 7.36
CA GLN A 183 16.38 0.55 7.36
C GLN A 183 15.54 0.12 6.17
N PHE A 184 14.50 0.88 5.85
CA PHE A 184 13.64 0.63 4.69
C PHE A 184 14.43 0.73 3.37
N GLU A 185 15.15 1.83 3.16
CA GLU A 185 16.00 2.05 1.99
C GLU A 185 17.10 0.99 1.85
N TYR A 186 17.74 0.62 2.97
CA TYR A 186 18.74 -0.44 2.98
C TYR A 186 18.16 -1.77 2.52
N SER A 187 16.98 -2.15 3.05
CA SER A 187 16.32 -3.40 2.69
C SER A 187 15.94 -3.45 1.20
N ALA A 188 15.45 -2.34 0.64
CA ALA A 188 15.14 -2.24 -0.78
C ALA A 188 16.41 -2.36 -1.66
N LYS A 189 17.47 -1.62 -1.31
CA LYS A 189 18.75 -1.65 -2.05
C LYS A 189 19.42 -3.02 -2.01
N HIS A 190 19.29 -3.73 -0.89
CA HIS A 190 19.92 -5.06 -0.69
C HIS A 190 19.40 -6.12 -1.68
N VAL A 191 18.16 -6.00 -2.14
CA VAL A 191 17.59 -6.89 -3.16
C VAL A 191 17.71 -6.33 -4.59
N GLY A 192 18.48 -5.25 -4.78
CA GLY A 192 18.79 -4.69 -6.09
C GLY A 192 17.80 -3.62 -6.59
N PHE A 193 16.95 -3.03 -5.72
CA PHE A 193 16.17 -1.87 -6.11
C PHE A 193 17.02 -0.62 -6.20
N CYS A 194 16.79 0.17 -7.26
CA CYS A 194 17.24 1.55 -7.36
C CYS A 194 16.13 2.46 -6.83
N LEU A 195 16.45 3.30 -5.86
CA LEU A 195 15.53 4.27 -5.32
C LEU A 195 15.50 5.50 -6.22
N LEU A 196 14.38 5.71 -6.92
CA LEU A 196 14.24 6.80 -7.89
C LEU A 196 13.71 8.08 -7.25
N TYR A 197 12.79 7.95 -6.30
CA TYR A 197 12.12 9.08 -5.66
C TYR A 197 11.72 8.73 -4.22
N THR A 198 11.89 9.69 -3.32
CA THR A 198 11.30 9.65 -1.97
C THR A 198 10.62 10.98 -1.69
N SER A 199 9.45 10.94 -1.07
CA SER A 199 8.72 12.10 -0.60
C SER A 199 8.24 11.81 0.81
N ASP A 200 8.24 12.83 1.67
CA ASP A 200 7.60 12.77 2.98
C ASP A 200 6.28 13.52 2.89
N ALA A 201 5.18 12.88 3.24
CA ALA A 201 3.86 13.51 3.20
C ALA A 201 3.75 14.71 4.16
N ALA A 202 4.60 14.77 5.20
CA ALA A 202 4.65 15.89 6.14
C ALA A 202 5.40 17.12 5.57
N ASP A 203 6.25 16.94 4.57
CA ASP A 203 7.04 18.02 3.97
C ASP A 203 6.30 18.71 2.80
N GLU A 204 5.15 18.18 2.37
CA GLU A 204 4.38 18.70 1.23
C GLU A 204 3.20 19.60 1.64
N VAL A 205 3.11 20.03 2.94
CA VAL A 205 2.02 20.88 3.48
C VAL A 205 2.52 22.27 3.84
#